data_17e39ea214bf69c91fb837a0c4b0ef74
#
_entry.id   17e39ea214bf69c91fb837a0c4b0ef74
#
_cell.length_a   1.000
_cell.length_b   1.000
_cell.length_c   1.000
_cell.angle_alpha   90.00
_cell.angle_beta   90.00
_cell.angle_gamma   90.00
#
_symmetry.space_group_name_H-M   'P 1'
#
loop_
_entity.id
_entity.type
_entity.pdbx_description
1 polymer ?
#
loop_
_entity_poly.entity_id
_entity_poly.type
_entity_poly.pdbx_seq_one_letter_code
_entity_poly.pdbx_strand_id
1 'polypeptide(L)'
;QAQAMIAAGHAIVVDVRDAPEVEKSGKVSGAVHVSRGMLEFRADPDSPYHDKSFHKDRPVIVYCASGGRSALAGKTLKDLGYTEVYNLGAFKDWVENGGGVDRPIEPGM
;
A
#
# COMPACT_ATOMS: atom_id res chain seq x y z
N GLN A 1 7.66 -7.38 11.93
CA GLN A 1 6.22 -7.71 11.97
C GLN A 1 5.57 -7.58 10.61
N ALA A 2 5.58 -6.38 10.04
CA ALA A 2 4.98 -6.16 8.72
C ALA A 2 5.68 -6.97 7.64
N GLN A 3 7.01 -7.06 7.70
CA GLN A 3 7.78 -7.84 6.74
C GLN A 3 7.38 -9.32 6.78
N ALA A 4 7.17 -9.87 7.97
CA ALA A 4 6.73 -11.27 8.09
C ALA A 4 5.35 -11.49 7.50
N MET A 5 4.44 -10.54 7.68
CA MET A 5 3.10 -10.61 7.11
C MET A 5 3.12 -10.54 5.60
N ILE A 6 3.99 -9.70 5.04
CA ILE A 6 4.16 -9.60 3.58
C ILE A 6 4.68 -10.92 3.03
N ALA A 7 5.70 -11.49 3.67
CA ALA A 7 6.28 -12.76 3.24
C ALA A 7 5.25 -13.90 3.30
N ALA A 8 4.37 -13.88 4.29
CA ALA A 8 3.31 -14.89 4.43
C ALA A 8 2.19 -14.75 3.40
N GLY A 9 2.07 -13.59 2.76
CA GLY A 9 1.09 -13.36 1.71
C GLY A 9 -0.35 -13.16 2.17
N HIS A 10 -0.57 -12.94 3.47
CA HIS A 10 -1.92 -12.79 4.02
C HIS A 10 -2.44 -11.38 3.98
N ALA A 11 -1.55 -10.38 3.87
CA ALA A 11 -1.92 -8.98 3.93
C ALA A 11 -1.98 -8.36 2.53
N ILE A 12 -2.83 -7.36 2.36
CA ILE A 12 -2.74 -6.49 1.19
C ILE A 12 -1.75 -5.39 1.52
N VAL A 13 -0.78 -5.16 0.64
CA VAL A 13 0.21 -4.09 0.77
C VAL A 13 -0.18 -2.97 -0.16
N VAL A 14 -0.30 -1.77 0.37
CA VAL A 14 -0.81 -0.62 -0.39
C VAL A 14 0.20 0.49 -0.41
N ASP A 15 0.59 0.89 -1.62
CA ASP A 15 1.43 2.05 -1.86
C ASP A 15 0.53 3.26 -2.03
N VAL A 16 0.61 4.22 -1.10
CA VAL A 16 -0.26 5.41 -1.14
C VAL A 16 0.45 6.65 -1.70
N ARG A 17 1.60 6.44 -2.36
CA ARG A 17 2.30 7.52 -3.06
C ARG A 17 1.57 7.87 -4.35
N ASP A 18 1.97 8.97 -4.97
CA ASP A 18 1.42 9.37 -6.26
C ASP A 18 2.08 8.59 -7.40
N ALA A 19 1.37 8.48 -8.53
CA ALA A 19 1.83 7.69 -9.66
C ALA A 19 3.24 8.06 -10.15
N PRO A 20 3.62 9.34 -10.27
CA PRO A 20 4.99 9.66 -10.71
C PRO A 20 6.07 9.10 -9.80
N GLU A 21 5.83 9.04 -8.49
CA GLU A 21 6.79 8.46 -7.55
C GLU A 21 6.93 6.96 -7.78
N VAL A 22 5.82 6.28 -7.99
CA VAL A 22 5.81 4.83 -8.22
C VAL A 22 6.50 4.51 -9.55
N GLU A 23 6.23 5.28 -10.58
CA GLU A 23 6.85 5.10 -11.89
C GLU A 23 8.35 5.26 -11.84
N LYS A 24 8.83 6.20 -11.02
CA LYS A 24 10.25 6.48 -10.91
C LYS A 24 11.00 5.43 -10.13
N SER A 25 10.46 4.97 -9.01
CA SER A 25 11.20 4.13 -8.07
C SER A 25 10.67 2.70 -7.93
N GLY A 26 9.55 2.37 -8.56
CA GLY A 26 8.90 1.08 -8.37
C GLY A 26 8.10 1.04 -7.08
N LYS A 27 7.60 -0.13 -6.74
CA LYS A 27 6.81 -0.33 -5.52
C LYS A 27 7.21 -1.64 -4.85
N VAL A 28 6.83 -1.81 -3.59
CA VAL A 28 7.04 -3.08 -2.89
C VAL A 28 6.44 -4.21 -3.73
N SER A 29 7.17 -5.30 -3.87
CA SER A 29 6.72 -6.43 -4.69
C SER A 29 5.34 -6.91 -4.24
N GLY A 30 4.43 -7.00 -5.21
CA GLY A 30 3.06 -7.43 -4.97
C GLY A 30 2.13 -6.35 -4.42
N ALA A 31 2.62 -5.14 -4.18
CA ALA A 31 1.78 -4.07 -3.64
C ALA A 31 0.77 -3.58 -4.67
N VAL A 32 -0.37 -3.14 -4.16
CA VAL A 32 -1.39 -2.46 -4.94
C VAL A 32 -1.12 -0.95 -4.81
N HIS A 33 -1.11 -0.25 -5.94
CA HIS A 33 -0.95 1.20 -5.91
C HIS A 33 -2.30 1.89 -5.83
N VAL A 34 -2.52 2.63 -4.76
CA VAL A 34 -3.71 3.47 -4.58
C VAL A 34 -3.25 4.80 -4.01
N SER A 35 -3.21 5.83 -4.84
CA SER A 35 -2.83 7.17 -4.39
C SER A 35 -3.69 7.58 -3.19
N ARG A 36 -3.10 8.32 -2.25
CA ARG A 36 -3.80 8.68 -1.02
C ARG A 36 -5.17 9.31 -1.28
N GLY A 37 -5.27 10.14 -2.32
CA GLY A 37 -6.54 10.79 -2.69
C GLY A 37 -7.64 9.85 -3.16
N MET A 38 -7.29 8.63 -3.57
CA MET A 38 -8.26 7.64 -4.03
C MET A 38 -8.53 6.53 -3.01
N LEU A 39 -7.86 6.58 -1.85
CA LEU A 39 -7.91 5.47 -0.91
C LEU A 39 -9.32 5.15 -0.42
N GLU A 40 -10.07 6.17 -0.01
CA GLU A 40 -11.44 5.95 0.46
C GLU A 40 -12.32 5.33 -0.63
N PHE A 41 -12.14 5.78 -1.86
CA PHE A 41 -12.92 5.25 -2.99
C PHE A 41 -12.61 3.79 -3.27
N ARG A 42 -11.36 3.38 -3.08
CA ARG A 42 -10.94 2.00 -3.35
C ARG A 42 -11.23 1.07 -2.19
N ALA A 43 -11.19 1.58 -0.96
CA ALA A 43 -11.29 0.77 0.24
C ALA A 43 -12.72 0.65 0.78
N ASP A 44 -13.61 1.58 0.45
CA ASP A 44 -14.99 1.56 0.92
C ASP A 44 -15.83 0.60 0.06
N PRO A 45 -16.38 -0.47 0.65
CA PRO A 45 -17.20 -1.42 -0.11
C PRO A 45 -18.43 -0.80 -0.77
N ASP A 46 -18.89 0.34 -0.29
CA ASP A 46 -20.06 1.02 -0.85
C ASP A 46 -19.68 1.93 -2.02
N SER A 47 -18.41 2.10 -2.31
CA SER A 47 -17.94 2.92 -3.41
C SER A 47 -18.05 2.18 -4.74
N PRO A 48 -18.45 2.85 -5.83
CA PRO A 48 -18.43 2.22 -7.16
C PRO A 48 -17.02 1.91 -7.64
N TYR A 49 -15.99 2.48 -7.00
CA TYR A 49 -14.58 2.25 -7.35
C TYR A 49 -13.90 1.25 -6.43
N HIS A 50 -14.66 0.54 -5.60
CA HIS A 50 -14.09 -0.41 -4.64
C HIS A 50 -13.20 -1.45 -5.31
N ASP A 51 -11.99 -1.61 -4.79
CA ASP A 51 -11.05 -2.63 -5.22
C ASP A 51 -11.30 -3.88 -4.39
N LYS A 52 -11.56 -5.00 -5.05
CA LYS A 52 -11.92 -6.25 -4.37
C LYS A 52 -10.80 -6.83 -3.52
N SER A 53 -9.55 -6.34 -3.67
CA SER A 53 -8.44 -6.75 -2.80
C SER A 53 -8.64 -6.28 -1.37
N PHE A 54 -9.45 -5.24 -1.17
CA PHE A 54 -9.70 -4.68 0.16
C PHE A 54 -10.87 -5.40 0.83
N HIS A 55 -10.55 -6.11 1.92
CA HIS A 55 -11.54 -6.74 2.80
C HIS A 55 -11.30 -6.26 4.22
N LYS A 56 -12.36 -5.93 4.93
CA LYS A 56 -12.21 -5.35 6.28
C LYS A 56 -11.55 -6.29 7.28
N ASP A 57 -11.65 -7.60 7.07
CA ASP A 57 -11.03 -8.60 7.92
C ASP A 57 -9.66 -9.06 7.42
N ARG A 58 -9.18 -8.49 6.31
CA ARG A 58 -7.84 -8.78 5.80
C ARG A 58 -6.86 -7.72 6.32
N PRO A 59 -5.69 -8.12 6.82
CA PRO A 59 -4.69 -7.14 7.23
C PRO A 59 -4.26 -6.25 6.07
N VAL A 60 -4.11 -4.95 6.34
CA VAL A 60 -3.67 -3.97 5.36
C VAL A 60 -2.37 -3.35 5.85
N ILE A 61 -1.36 -3.34 5.01
CA ILE A 61 -0.08 -2.72 5.29
C ILE A 61 0.10 -1.56 4.31
N VAL A 62 0.22 -0.36 4.84
CA VAL A 62 0.35 0.84 4.01
C VAL A 62 1.75 1.42 4.13
N TYR A 63 2.23 2.05 3.06
CA TYR A 63 3.51 2.75 3.08
C TYR A 63 3.48 3.92 2.10
N CYS A 64 4.43 4.84 2.29
CA CYS A 64 4.63 5.94 1.35
C CYS A 64 6.13 6.25 1.26
N ALA A 65 6.50 7.45 0.82
CA ALA A 65 7.92 7.79 0.69
C ALA A 65 8.59 7.93 2.06
N SER A 66 7.95 8.60 3.02
CA SER A 66 8.55 8.92 4.32
C SER A 66 7.74 8.48 5.52
N GLY A 67 6.53 7.95 5.31
CA GLY A 67 5.67 7.46 6.39
C GLY A 67 4.54 8.39 6.79
N GLY A 68 4.54 9.65 6.36
CA GLY A 68 3.50 10.62 6.74
C GLY A 68 2.15 10.34 6.11
N ARG A 69 2.13 10.20 4.79
CA ARG A 69 0.89 9.89 4.07
C ARG A 69 0.33 8.54 4.49
N SER A 70 1.19 7.56 4.72
CA SER A 70 0.74 6.23 5.13
C SER A 70 0.20 6.21 6.56
N ALA A 71 0.73 7.04 7.45
CA ALA A 71 0.16 7.16 8.79
C ALA A 71 -1.29 7.65 8.74
N LEU A 72 -1.55 8.67 7.92
CA LEU A 72 -2.91 9.19 7.74
C LEU A 72 -3.79 8.18 7.00
N ALA A 73 -3.23 7.48 6.03
CA ALA A 73 -3.95 6.41 5.32
C ALA A 73 -4.40 5.32 6.27
N GLY A 74 -3.52 4.92 7.19
CA GLY A 74 -3.85 3.91 8.19
C GLY A 74 -5.00 4.34 9.08
N LYS A 75 -5.00 5.61 9.50
CA LYS A 75 -6.10 6.15 10.30
C LYS A 75 -7.42 6.09 9.54
N THR A 76 -7.39 6.49 8.26
CA THR A 76 -8.58 6.46 7.41
C THR A 76 -9.13 5.05 7.28
N LEU A 77 -8.26 4.06 7.07
CA LEU A 77 -8.70 2.68 6.93
C LEU A 77 -9.34 2.15 8.22
N LYS A 78 -8.76 2.50 9.37
CA LYS A 78 -9.36 2.12 10.66
C LYS A 78 -10.74 2.76 10.83
N ASP A 79 -10.88 4.03 10.45
CA ASP A 79 -12.16 4.72 10.50
C ASP A 79 -13.20 4.07 9.57
N LEU A 80 -12.75 3.46 8.47
CA LEU A 80 -13.63 2.73 7.55
C LEU A 80 -13.99 1.33 8.05
N GLY A 81 -13.41 0.88 9.17
CA GLY A 81 -13.74 -0.41 9.77
C GLY A 81 -12.73 -1.53 9.57
N TYR A 82 -11.56 -1.21 9.01
CA TYR A 82 -10.49 -2.20 8.90
C TYR A 82 -9.89 -2.47 10.27
N THR A 83 -9.80 -3.74 10.65
CA THR A 83 -9.41 -4.12 12.01
C THR A 83 -7.91 -4.26 12.20
N GLU A 84 -7.17 -4.60 11.15
CA GLU A 84 -5.73 -4.76 11.23
C GLU A 84 -5.08 -3.89 10.17
N VAL A 85 -4.50 -2.77 10.61
CA VAL A 85 -3.84 -1.83 9.73
C VAL A 85 -2.46 -1.53 10.29
N TYR A 86 -1.45 -1.65 9.45
CA TYR A 86 -0.05 -1.45 9.83
C TYR A 86 0.60 -0.44 8.90
N ASN A 87 1.47 0.39 9.44
CA ASN A 87 2.25 1.34 8.66
C ASN A 87 3.67 0.77 8.49
N LEU A 88 4.00 0.37 7.26
CA LEU A 88 5.35 -0.10 6.94
C LEU A 88 6.35 1.06 7.01
N GLY A 89 5.88 2.28 6.74
CA GLY A 89 6.68 3.48 6.84
C GLY A 89 7.22 3.95 5.51
N ALA A 90 8.54 4.08 5.41
CA ALA A 90 9.19 4.66 4.24
C ALA A 90 9.64 3.60 3.25
N PHE A 91 9.30 3.81 1.98
CA PHE A 91 9.74 2.92 0.90
C PHE A 91 11.27 2.77 0.87
N LYS A 92 11.98 3.85 1.14
CA LYS A 92 13.45 3.83 1.20
C LYS A 92 13.95 2.78 2.19
N ASP A 93 13.34 2.70 3.37
CA ASP A 93 13.76 1.75 4.39
C ASP A 93 13.51 0.30 3.94
N TRP A 94 12.39 0.06 3.27
CA TRP A 94 12.11 -1.25 2.71
C TRP A 94 13.21 -1.68 1.74
N VAL A 95 13.60 -0.79 0.82
CA VAL A 95 14.64 -1.07 -0.16
C VAL A 95 16.00 -1.30 0.50
N GLU A 96 16.35 -0.44 1.47
CA GLU A 96 17.64 -0.54 2.17
C GLU A 96 17.76 -1.84 2.98
N ASN A 97 16.65 -2.38 3.42
CA ASN A 97 16.63 -3.65 4.16
C ASN A 97 16.51 -4.86 3.23
N GLY A 98 16.66 -4.67 1.94
CA GLY A 98 16.69 -5.78 0.98
C GLY A 98 15.32 -6.26 0.52
N GLY A 99 14.27 -5.51 0.78
CA GLY A 99 12.92 -5.88 0.35
C GLY A 99 12.77 -5.85 -1.17
N GLY A 100 11.93 -6.74 -1.70
CA GLY A 100 11.69 -6.85 -3.12
C GLY A 100 10.91 -5.65 -3.68
N VAL A 101 11.23 -5.28 -4.92
CA VAL A 101 10.62 -4.14 -5.60
C VAL A 101 10.17 -4.56 -6.99
N ASP A 102 8.92 -4.26 -7.32
CA ASP A 102 8.39 -4.40 -8.67
C ASP A 102 8.55 -3.05 -9.37
N ARG A 103 9.18 -3.06 -10.54
CA ARG A 103 9.33 -1.85 -11.31
C ARG A 103 8.39 -1.87 -12.49
N PRO A 104 7.83 -0.72 -12.88
CA PRO A 104 7.00 -0.66 -14.07
C PRO A 104 7.80 -1.12 -15.29
N ILE A 105 7.11 -1.76 -16.23
CA ILE A 105 7.72 -2.09 -17.52
C ILE A 105 7.85 -0.79 -18.29
N GLU A 106 9.08 -0.45 -18.66
CA GLU A 106 9.33 0.77 -19.42
C GLU A 106 8.90 0.60 -20.87
N PRO A 107 8.33 1.67 -21.48
CA PRO A 107 7.98 1.61 -22.89
C PRO A 107 9.19 1.22 -23.73
N GLY A 108 9.01 0.30 -24.64
CA GLY A 108 10.06 -0.16 -25.54
C GLY A 108 10.93 -1.28 -25.02
N MET A 109 10.67 -1.76 -23.85
CA MET A 109 11.42 -2.91 -23.30
C MET A 109 10.74 -4.23 -23.60
#